data_3faf2080581178341e700a3fb330e007
#
_entry.id   3faf2080581178341e700a3fb330e007
#
_cell.length_a   1.000
_cell.length_b   1.000
_cell.length_c   1.000
_cell.angle_alpha   90.00
_cell.angle_beta   90.00
_cell.angle_gamma   90.00
#
_symmetry.space_group_name_H-M   'P 1'
#
loop_
_entity.id
_entity.type
_entity.pdbx_description
1 polymer ?
#
loop_
_entity_poly.entity_id
_entity_poly.type
_entity_poly.pdbx_seq_one_letter_code
_entity_poly.pdbx_strand_id
1 'polypeptide(L)'
;MKPQDEAAAKITFGVELETTIPQSAGIEVGGYHRGRPVTGGVDAATAAMTAAPMFQRTAWRAEHDASIRARTGREACEFVSPVLSGTDGVVHLLDFVRWAKSIGANVNASCGLHITVGVASVIGTDDPAAVGAFARRLAHMARWHARSLFGQTGTGRHLGAYSRMFADDVGELMEKVNRSGSVTEKDEACRMCGRGMVNFRKLYSHGVIEFRVFAGTLNTSKLLHHLGTVLGLCRRAAEVECLGGFRKNLKQQKRTGNAADALRYLWDFLGWTGSRRPVTLGLFGPLHSEFGTFRKVARRMCARFDSRFPTAAL
;
A
#
# COMPACT_ATOMS: atom_id res chain seq x y z
N MET A 1 -15.33 18.95 10.85
CA MET A 1 -14.30 17.91 10.71
C MET A 1 -13.19 18.24 11.69
N LYS A 2 -12.57 17.28 12.37
CA LYS A 2 -11.44 17.59 13.27
C LYS A 2 -10.22 17.89 12.40
N PRO A 3 -9.28 18.77 12.81
CA PRO A 3 -8.07 19.09 12.01
C PRO A 3 -7.28 17.87 11.56
N GLN A 4 -7.36 16.79 12.32
CA GLN A 4 -6.73 15.51 12.02
C GLN A 4 -7.41 14.76 10.86
N ASP A 5 -8.72 14.92 10.68
CA ASP A 5 -9.48 14.32 9.58
C ASP A 5 -9.23 15.09 8.27
N GLU A 6 -9.02 16.41 8.37
CA GLU A 6 -8.64 17.25 7.22
C GLU A 6 -7.23 16.93 6.70
N ALA A 7 -6.28 16.70 7.59
CA ALA A 7 -4.93 16.32 7.19
C ALA A 7 -4.90 14.94 6.51
N ALA A 8 -5.70 13.97 7.00
CA ALA A 8 -5.80 12.65 6.37
C ALA A 8 -6.49 12.70 5.00
N ALA A 9 -7.46 13.61 4.82
CA ALA A 9 -8.15 13.80 3.54
C ALA A 9 -7.23 14.32 2.42
N LYS A 10 -6.06 14.87 2.76
CA LYS A 10 -5.09 15.41 1.79
C LYS A 10 -4.01 14.40 1.37
N ILE A 11 -3.92 13.25 2.03
CA ILE A 11 -2.92 12.24 1.65
C ILE A 11 -3.23 11.73 0.25
N THR A 12 -2.24 11.86 -0.65
CA THR A 12 -2.34 11.33 -2.00
C THR A 12 -1.83 9.89 -2.04
N PHE A 13 -2.53 9.06 -2.80
CA PHE A 13 -2.15 7.67 -3.00
C PHE A 13 -2.44 7.20 -4.44
N GLY A 14 -1.79 6.13 -4.85
CA GLY A 14 -2.05 5.41 -6.08
C GLY A 14 -2.15 3.92 -5.81
N VAL A 15 -2.80 3.19 -6.70
CA VAL A 15 -2.97 1.74 -6.58
C VAL A 15 -2.64 1.08 -7.90
N GLU A 16 -1.82 0.03 -7.84
CA GLU A 16 -1.56 -0.89 -8.94
C GLU A 16 -2.22 -2.23 -8.59
N LEU A 17 -3.15 -2.67 -9.46
CA LEU A 17 -3.92 -3.91 -9.29
C LEU A 17 -3.46 -4.92 -10.32
N GLU A 18 -2.60 -5.85 -9.94
CA GLU A 18 -2.21 -6.96 -10.80
C GLU A 18 -3.38 -7.96 -10.91
N THR A 19 -3.82 -8.22 -12.13
CA THR A 19 -4.99 -9.05 -12.43
C THR A 19 -4.76 -9.89 -13.69
N THR A 20 -5.69 -10.78 -13.95
CA THR A 20 -5.89 -11.35 -15.29
C THR A 20 -7.28 -10.97 -15.78
N ILE A 21 -7.42 -10.60 -17.04
CA ILE A 21 -8.70 -10.26 -17.67
C ILE A 21 -9.02 -11.27 -18.78
N PRO A 22 -10.30 -11.53 -19.07
CA PRO A 22 -10.67 -12.29 -20.28
C PRO A 22 -10.23 -11.55 -21.53
N GLN A 23 -9.71 -12.24 -22.54
CA GLN A 23 -9.42 -11.63 -23.83
C GLN A 23 -10.65 -10.99 -24.49
N SER A 24 -11.84 -11.51 -24.17
CA SER A 24 -13.12 -10.95 -24.61
C SER A 24 -13.54 -9.67 -23.86
N ALA A 25 -12.79 -9.20 -22.87
CA ALA A 25 -13.14 -7.99 -22.12
C ALA A 25 -13.01 -6.70 -22.96
N GLY A 26 -12.34 -6.76 -24.12
CA GLY A 26 -12.17 -5.61 -25.00
C GLY A 26 -11.27 -4.50 -24.43
N ILE A 27 -10.43 -4.83 -23.46
CA ILE A 27 -9.49 -3.88 -22.85
C ILE A 27 -8.17 -3.96 -23.63
N GLU A 28 -7.73 -2.81 -24.12
CA GLU A 28 -6.40 -2.70 -24.73
C GLU A 28 -5.34 -2.60 -23.65
N VAL A 29 -4.52 -3.65 -23.49
CA VAL A 29 -3.40 -3.67 -22.54
C VAL A 29 -2.15 -3.14 -23.23
N GLY A 30 -1.62 -2.03 -22.74
CA GLY A 30 -0.38 -1.44 -23.25
C GLY A 30 0.86 -2.18 -22.79
N GLY A 31 2.03 -1.81 -23.34
CA GLY A 31 3.30 -2.37 -22.91
C GLY A 31 3.68 -1.93 -21.47
N TYR A 32 4.71 -2.57 -20.91
CA TYR A 32 5.24 -2.25 -19.59
C TYR A 32 5.61 -0.76 -19.48
N HIS A 33 5.07 -0.05 -18.50
CA HIS A 33 5.14 1.40 -18.29
C HIS A 33 4.62 2.25 -19.48
N ARG A 34 3.92 1.64 -20.44
CA ARG A 34 3.28 2.29 -21.58
C ARG A 34 1.78 1.97 -21.63
N GLY A 35 1.13 2.01 -20.46
CA GLY A 35 -0.26 1.63 -20.30
C GLY A 35 -1.20 2.44 -21.18
N ARG A 36 -2.26 1.80 -21.65
CA ARG A 36 -3.34 2.42 -22.41
C ARG A 36 -4.41 2.92 -21.44
N PRO A 37 -5.04 4.08 -21.70
CA PRO A 37 -6.19 4.51 -20.93
C PRO A 37 -7.30 3.45 -20.96
N VAL A 38 -7.87 3.17 -19.81
CA VAL A 38 -9.04 2.30 -19.73
C VAL A 38 -10.26 3.12 -20.14
N THR A 39 -10.93 2.69 -21.19
CA THR A 39 -12.16 3.30 -21.70
C THR A 39 -13.39 2.47 -21.30
N GLY A 40 -14.50 3.14 -21.01
CA GLY A 40 -15.78 2.51 -20.69
C GLY A 40 -16.07 2.33 -19.19
N GLY A 41 -17.27 2.63 -18.76
CA GLY A 41 -17.82 2.35 -17.43
C GLY A 41 -17.29 3.16 -16.25
N VAL A 42 -16.10 3.77 -16.38
CA VAL A 42 -15.43 4.57 -15.33
C VAL A 42 -15.38 6.06 -15.69
N ASP A 43 -15.85 6.42 -16.88
CA ASP A 43 -15.68 7.77 -17.45
C ASP A 43 -16.34 8.87 -16.62
N ALA A 44 -17.50 8.59 -16.01
CA ALA A 44 -18.20 9.56 -15.17
C ALA A 44 -17.42 9.87 -13.86
N ALA A 45 -16.81 8.88 -13.25
CA ALA A 45 -16.00 9.04 -12.05
C ALA A 45 -14.66 9.72 -12.39
N THR A 46 -14.10 9.41 -13.57
CA THR A 46 -12.87 10.02 -14.09
C THR A 46 -13.08 11.52 -14.40
N ALA A 47 -14.24 11.91 -14.96
CA ALA A 47 -14.56 13.28 -15.27
C ALA A 47 -14.63 14.17 -14.02
N ALA A 48 -15.10 13.66 -12.88
CA ALA A 48 -15.11 14.39 -11.62
C ALA A 48 -13.71 14.68 -11.07
N MET A 49 -12.73 13.83 -11.38
CA MET A 49 -11.34 13.98 -10.95
C MET A 49 -10.50 14.87 -11.88
N THR A 50 -10.90 15.05 -13.13
CA THR A 50 -10.21 15.95 -14.09
C THR A 50 -10.30 17.43 -13.71
N ALA A 51 -11.19 17.80 -12.80
CA ALA A 51 -11.30 19.15 -12.28
C ALA A 51 -10.18 19.56 -11.30
N ALA A 52 -9.29 18.64 -10.92
CA ALA A 52 -8.17 18.93 -10.00
C ALA A 52 -6.88 19.22 -10.80
N PRO A 53 -6.40 20.48 -10.84
CA PRO A 53 -5.29 20.90 -11.72
C PRO A 53 -3.93 20.31 -11.36
N MET A 54 -3.79 19.52 -10.32
CA MET A 54 -2.52 18.98 -9.83
C MET A 54 -2.14 17.61 -10.36
N PHE A 55 -3.01 16.92 -11.13
CA PHE A 55 -2.75 15.52 -11.47
C PHE A 55 -2.60 15.31 -12.97
N GLN A 56 -1.38 15.04 -13.42
CA GLN A 56 -1.07 14.75 -14.83
C GLN A 56 -1.61 13.41 -15.35
N ARG A 57 -2.19 12.57 -14.48
CA ARG A 57 -2.79 11.28 -14.83
C ARG A 57 -4.25 11.27 -14.38
N THR A 58 -5.14 11.48 -15.33
CA THR A 58 -6.58 11.62 -15.08
C THR A 58 -7.37 10.31 -15.28
N ALA A 59 -6.74 9.26 -15.81
CA ALA A 59 -7.40 8.00 -16.13
C ALA A 59 -6.64 6.78 -15.59
N TRP A 60 -7.38 5.71 -15.30
CA TRP A 60 -6.80 4.39 -15.10
C TRP A 60 -6.11 3.92 -16.38
N ARG A 61 -5.06 3.15 -16.22
CA ARG A 61 -4.30 2.58 -17.32
C ARG A 61 -4.21 1.08 -17.17
N ALA A 62 -4.27 0.35 -18.30
CA ALA A 62 -4.02 -1.06 -18.37
C ALA A 62 -2.62 -1.30 -18.97
N GLU A 63 -1.76 -1.95 -18.20
CA GLU A 63 -0.36 -2.24 -18.57
C GLU A 63 -0.11 -3.75 -18.52
N HIS A 64 0.77 -4.23 -19.38
CA HIS A 64 1.24 -5.61 -19.32
C HIS A 64 2.33 -5.75 -18.27
N ASP A 65 2.16 -6.69 -17.32
CA ASP A 65 3.21 -7.12 -16.41
C ASP A 65 3.53 -8.60 -16.62
N ALA A 66 4.78 -8.88 -16.99
CA ALA A 66 5.27 -10.22 -17.29
C ALA A 66 5.36 -11.13 -16.05
N SER A 67 5.26 -10.59 -14.83
CA SER A 67 5.23 -11.38 -13.59
C SER A 67 3.88 -12.08 -13.38
N ILE A 68 2.82 -11.58 -14.02
CA ILE A 68 1.45 -12.10 -13.91
C ILE A 68 1.29 -13.32 -14.82
N ARG A 69 0.91 -14.45 -14.23
CA ARG A 69 0.68 -15.70 -14.96
C ARG A 69 -0.79 -15.80 -15.35
N ALA A 70 -1.10 -15.50 -16.61
CA ALA A 70 -2.43 -15.68 -17.16
C ALA A 70 -2.61 -17.12 -17.69
N ARG A 71 -3.83 -17.66 -17.55
CA ARG A 71 -4.23 -18.93 -18.16
C ARG A 71 -4.71 -18.69 -19.59
N THR A 72 -4.83 -19.75 -20.39
CA THR A 72 -5.43 -19.72 -21.72
C THR A 72 -6.76 -18.98 -21.73
N GLY A 73 -6.98 -18.10 -22.70
CA GLY A 73 -8.18 -17.27 -22.82
C GLY A 73 -8.18 -16.02 -21.93
N ARG A 74 -7.11 -15.78 -21.18
CA ARG A 74 -6.95 -14.59 -20.34
C ARG A 74 -5.63 -13.89 -20.66
N GLU A 75 -5.57 -12.62 -20.33
CA GLU A 75 -4.40 -11.76 -20.49
C GLU A 75 -3.94 -11.23 -19.14
N ALA A 76 -2.62 -11.07 -18.98
CA ALA A 76 -2.01 -10.40 -17.83
C ALA A 76 -2.26 -8.90 -17.93
N CYS A 77 -2.81 -8.32 -16.88
CA CYS A 77 -3.16 -6.91 -16.86
C CYS A 77 -2.91 -6.31 -15.47
N GLU A 78 -2.07 -5.31 -15.41
CA GLU A 78 -1.92 -4.43 -14.27
C GLU A 78 -2.73 -3.16 -14.51
N PHE A 79 -3.71 -2.91 -13.65
CA PHE A 79 -4.44 -1.65 -13.66
C PHE A 79 -3.76 -0.64 -12.74
N VAL A 80 -3.29 0.46 -13.32
CA VAL A 80 -2.63 1.55 -12.61
C VAL A 80 -3.60 2.72 -12.45
N SER A 81 -3.85 3.13 -11.21
CA SER A 81 -4.75 4.23 -10.90
C SER A 81 -4.16 5.59 -11.28
N PRO A 82 -5.02 6.60 -11.49
CA PRO A 82 -4.59 7.99 -11.32
C PRO A 82 -4.14 8.24 -9.88
N VAL A 83 -3.62 9.43 -9.60
CA VAL A 83 -3.37 9.86 -8.22
C VAL A 83 -4.71 10.14 -7.55
N LEU A 84 -4.95 9.46 -6.44
CA LEU A 84 -6.18 9.51 -5.67
C LEU A 84 -5.95 10.26 -4.35
N SER A 85 -7.00 10.85 -3.78
CA SER A 85 -6.93 11.46 -2.45
C SER A 85 -8.31 11.53 -1.80
N GLY A 86 -8.33 11.58 -0.48
CA GLY A 86 -9.55 11.78 0.28
C GLY A 86 -10.60 10.68 0.12
N THR A 87 -11.80 10.97 0.57
CA THR A 87 -12.94 10.05 0.49
C THR A 87 -13.33 9.77 -0.96
N ASP A 88 -13.30 10.79 -1.81
CA ASP A 88 -13.67 10.65 -3.22
C ASP A 88 -12.71 9.72 -3.97
N GLY A 89 -11.41 9.83 -3.66
CA GLY A 89 -10.41 8.90 -4.19
C GLY A 89 -10.64 7.45 -3.75
N VAL A 90 -11.09 7.24 -2.51
CA VAL A 90 -11.44 5.90 -2.02
C VAL A 90 -12.69 5.38 -2.71
N VAL A 91 -13.73 6.18 -2.85
CA VAL A 91 -14.97 5.80 -3.57
C VAL A 91 -14.65 5.44 -5.01
N HIS A 92 -13.88 6.29 -5.71
CA HIS A 92 -13.43 6.04 -7.07
C HIS A 92 -12.67 4.71 -7.21
N LEU A 93 -11.75 4.42 -6.28
CA LEU A 93 -11.04 3.14 -6.27
C LEU A 93 -11.99 1.94 -6.13
N LEU A 94 -13.00 2.04 -5.26
CA LEU A 94 -13.96 0.96 -5.07
C LEU A 94 -14.86 0.76 -6.28
N ASP A 95 -15.28 1.82 -6.93
CA ASP A 95 -16.09 1.77 -8.15
C ASP A 95 -15.29 1.14 -9.29
N PHE A 96 -14.01 1.50 -9.43
CA PHE A 96 -13.11 0.85 -10.37
C PHE A 96 -13.00 -0.67 -10.11
N VAL A 97 -12.80 -1.08 -8.86
CA VAL A 97 -12.71 -2.51 -8.50
C VAL A 97 -14.01 -3.25 -8.81
N ARG A 98 -15.17 -2.63 -8.58
CA ARG A 98 -16.48 -3.22 -8.95
C ARG A 98 -16.59 -3.39 -10.47
N TRP A 99 -16.20 -2.35 -11.22
CA TRP A 99 -16.15 -2.41 -12.68
C TRP A 99 -15.16 -3.49 -13.16
N ALA A 100 -13.93 -3.54 -12.66
CA ALA A 100 -12.96 -4.56 -13.04
C ALA A 100 -13.51 -5.99 -12.82
N LYS A 101 -14.24 -6.20 -11.72
CA LYS A 101 -14.94 -7.47 -11.48
C LYS A 101 -16.04 -7.74 -12.52
N SER A 102 -16.82 -6.72 -12.91
CA SER A 102 -17.92 -6.88 -13.87
C SER A 102 -17.44 -7.29 -15.26
N ILE A 103 -16.24 -6.86 -15.67
CA ILE A 103 -15.60 -7.30 -16.92
C ILE A 103 -14.88 -8.65 -16.80
N GLY A 104 -15.02 -9.33 -15.67
CA GLY A 104 -14.43 -10.64 -15.44
C GLY A 104 -12.96 -10.63 -15.03
N ALA A 105 -12.41 -9.49 -14.56
CA ALA A 105 -11.07 -9.47 -13.98
C ALA A 105 -10.98 -10.42 -12.78
N ASN A 106 -9.84 -11.09 -12.63
CA ASN A 106 -9.58 -12.03 -11.56
C ASN A 106 -8.14 -11.91 -11.08
N VAL A 107 -7.87 -12.42 -9.88
CA VAL A 107 -6.53 -12.48 -9.28
C VAL A 107 -6.13 -13.91 -9.01
N ASN A 108 -4.84 -14.20 -9.12
CA ASN A 108 -4.25 -15.49 -8.78
C ASN A 108 -3.01 -15.31 -7.88
N ALA A 109 -2.29 -16.39 -7.61
CA ALA A 109 -1.14 -16.38 -6.71
C ALA A 109 0.05 -15.53 -7.20
N SER A 110 0.11 -15.21 -8.51
CA SER A 110 1.14 -14.32 -9.05
C SER A 110 0.80 -12.84 -8.90
N CYS A 111 -0.47 -12.49 -8.69
CA CYS A 111 -0.94 -11.12 -8.63
C CYS A 111 -0.59 -10.43 -7.30
N GLY A 112 -0.14 -9.19 -7.36
CA GLY A 112 0.08 -8.28 -6.25
C GLY A 112 -0.96 -7.15 -6.20
N LEU A 113 -0.97 -6.48 -5.08
CA LEU A 113 -1.58 -5.17 -4.87
C LEU A 113 -0.47 -4.24 -4.38
N HIS A 114 -0.19 -3.21 -5.15
CA HIS A 114 0.76 -2.18 -4.74
C HIS A 114 0.01 -0.90 -4.39
N ILE A 115 0.44 -0.26 -3.29
CA ILE A 115 -0.13 0.99 -2.81
C ILE A 115 0.99 2.01 -2.70
N THR A 116 0.93 3.02 -3.53
CA THR A 116 1.90 4.13 -3.58
C THR A 116 1.36 5.32 -2.81
N VAL A 117 2.21 5.99 -2.03
CA VAL A 117 1.83 7.16 -1.22
C VAL A 117 2.76 8.32 -1.54
N GLY A 118 2.17 9.50 -1.78
CA GLY A 118 2.90 10.75 -1.96
C GLY A 118 3.42 11.28 -0.63
N VAL A 119 4.74 11.32 -0.45
CA VAL A 119 5.37 11.63 0.85
C VAL A 119 5.07 13.05 1.30
N ALA A 120 5.21 14.03 0.41
CA ALA A 120 4.93 15.44 0.73
C ALA A 120 3.49 15.65 1.23
N SER A 121 2.53 14.89 0.72
CA SER A 121 1.14 14.96 1.19
C SER A 121 0.94 14.41 2.62
N VAL A 122 1.88 13.57 3.11
CA VAL A 122 1.84 13.00 4.46
C VAL A 122 2.52 13.92 5.47
N ILE A 123 3.71 14.45 5.12
CA ILE A 123 4.56 15.20 6.06
C ILE A 123 4.47 16.73 5.88
N GLY A 124 3.75 17.20 4.84
CA GLY A 124 3.53 18.62 4.57
C GLY A 124 4.73 19.36 3.97
N THR A 125 5.79 18.63 3.56
CA THR A 125 7.00 19.21 2.96
C THR A 125 7.68 18.23 2.01
N ASP A 126 8.49 18.73 1.11
CA ASP A 126 9.38 17.98 0.22
C ASP A 126 10.88 18.16 0.61
N ASP A 127 11.14 18.81 1.75
CA ASP A 127 12.52 18.94 2.26
C ASP A 127 13.21 17.58 2.36
N PRO A 128 14.37 17.39 1.70
CA PRO A 128 15.05 16.09 1.63
C PRO A 128 15.42 15.50 2.99
N ALA A 129 15.73 16.33 3.99
CA ALA A 129 16.06 15.85 5.33
C ALA A 129 14.82 15.33 6.06
N ALA A 130 13.70 16.04 5.97
CA ALA A 130 12.42 15.61 6.53
C ALA A 130 11.91 14.33 5.85
N VAL A 131 12.00 14.26 4.52
CA VAL A 131 11.66 13.06 3.70
C VAL A 131 12.51 11.86 4.14
N GLY A 132 13.82 12.02 4.30
CA GLY A 132 14.71 10.96 4.73
C GLY A 132 14.43 10.48 6.16
N ALA A 133 14.17 11.41 7.09
CA ALA A 133 13.81 11.08 8.46
C ALA A 133 12.48 10.32 8.54
N PHE A 134 11.48 10.72 7.75
CA PHE A 134 10.21 10.02 7.62
C PHE A 134 10.40 8.60 7.07
N ALA A 135 11.12 8.45 5.95
CA ALA A 135 11.36 7.16 5.31
C ALA A 135 12.07 6.18 6.25
N ARG A 136 13.05 6.65 7.03
CA ARG A 136 13.72 5.84 8.05
C ARG A 136 12.74 5.33 9.10
N ARG A 137 11.90 6.21 9.65
CA ARG A 137 10.88 5.82 10.64
C ARG A 137 9.91 4.79 10.05
N LEU A 138 9.44 5.03 8.84
CA LEU A 138 8.53 4.13 8.15
C LEU A 138 9.14 2.76 7.89
N ALA A 139 10.41 2.68 7.44
CA ALA A 139 11.11 1.43 7.22
C ALA A 139 11.19 0.59 8.51
N HIS A 140 11.54 1.21 9.63
CA HIS A 140 11.54 0.52 10.93
C HIS A 140 10.15 0.06 11.36
N MET A 141 9.11 0.88 11.16
CA MET A 141 7.72 0.52 11.49
C MET A 141 7.22 -0.62 10.62
N ALA A 142 7.46 -0.56 9.31
CA ALA A 142 7.05 -1.59 8.38
C ALA A 142 7.73 -2.94 8.71
N ARG A 143 9.03 -2.90 9.00
CA ARG A 143 9.76 -4.09 9.44
C ARG A 143 9.20 -4.64 10.74
N TRP A 144 8.95 -3.79 11.70
CA TRP A 144 8.38 -4.19 12.98
C TRP A 144 7.02 -4.87 12.82
N HIS A 145 6.18 -4.35 11.95
CA HIS A 145 4.85 -4.90 11.68
C HIS A 145 4.83 -5.94 10.53
N ALA A 146 6.01 -6.41 10.06
CA ALA A 146 6.10 -7.29 8.89
C ALA A 146 5.19 -8.52 9.01
N ARG A 147 5.18 -9.20 10.18
CA ARG A 147 4.35 -10.38 10.38
C ARG A 147 2.85 -10.10 10.24
N SER A 148 2.36 -8.99 10.76
CA SER A 148 0.97 -8.59 10.60
C SER A 148 0.67 -8.13 9.16
N LEU A 149 1.61 -7.44 8.51
CA LEU A 149 1.46 -6.97 7.14
C LEU A 149 1.36 -8.15 6.15
N PHE A 150 2.25 -9.13 6.25
CA PHE A 150 2.18 -10.35 5.45
C PHE A 150 1.01 -11.24 5.88
N GLY A 151 0.73 -11.35 7.17
CA GLY A 151 -0.38 -12.11 7.70
C GLY A 151 -1.73 -11.70 7.12
N GLN A 152 -1.97 -10.41 6.96
CA GLN A 152 -3.19 -9.86 6.37
C GLN A 152 -3.44 -10.35 4.92
N THR A 153 -2.43 -10.80 4.21
CA THR A 153 -2.59 -11.35 2.85
C THR A 153 -3.11 -12.78 2.88
N GLY A 154 -2.80 -13.55 3.91
CA GLY A 154 -3.09 -14.98 4.01
C GLY A 154 -2.39 -15.84 2.95
N THR A 155 -1.29 -15.35 2.37
CA THR A 155 -0.59 -15.95 1.24
C THR A 155 0.92 -16.02 1.48
N GLY A 156 1.67 -16.68 0.58
CA GLY A 156 3.13 -16.76 0.61
C GLY A 156 3.86 -15.51 0.07
N ARG A 157 3.26 -14.34 0.13
CA ARG A 157 3.80 -13.10 -0.43
C ARG A 157 5.19 -12.74 0.14
N HIS A 158 5.47 -13.08 1.39
CA HIS A 158 6.76 -12.89 2.05
C HIS A 158 7.92 -13.68 1.39
N LEU A 159 7.61 -14.71 0.60
CA LEU A 159 8.58 -15.51 -0.15
C LEU A 159 8.90 -14.93 -1.53
N GLY A 160 8.13 -13.93 -1.97
CA GLY A 160 8.28 -13.31 -3.29
C GLY A 160 9.52 -12.43 -3.40
N ALA A 161 10.25 -12.53 -4.50
CA ALA A 161 11.48 -11.75 -4.73
C ALA A 161 11.25 -10.22 -4.67
N TYR A 162 10.05 -9.76 -5.06
CA TYR A 162 9.70 -8.34 -5.16
C TYR A 162 8.86 -7.82 -4.00
N SER A 163 8.52 -8.67 -3.02
CA SER A 163 7.68 -8.30 -1.87
C SER A 163 8.21 -8.82 -0.55
N ARG A 164 9.36 -9.50 -0.55
CA ARG A 164 9.97 -10.04 0.67
C ARG A 164 10.24 -8.97 1.73
N MET A 165 10.37 -9.41 2.95
CA MET A 165 10.78 -8.55 4.05
C MET A 165 12.13 -7.86 3.75
N PHE A 166 12.36 -6.70 4.33
CA PHE A 166 13.66 -6.07 4.28
C PHE A 166 14.76 -6.98 4.81
N ALA A 167 15.95 -6.88 4.23
CA ALA A 167 17.16 -7.37 4.85
C ALA A 167 17.34 -6.73 6.24
N ASP A 168 18.12 -7.38 7.09
CA ASP A 168 18.31 -6.91 8.48
C ASP A 168 18.98 -5.55 8.60
N ASP A 169 19.68 -5.13 7.57
CA ASP A 169 20.41 -3.89 7.44
C ASP A 169 19.62 -2.69 6.90
N VAL A 170 18.28 -2.84 6.68
CA VAL A 170 17.47 -1.74 6.13
C VAL A 170 17.59 -0.44 6.96
N GLY A 171 17.75 -0.58 8.27
CA GLY A 171 17.98 0.56 9.16
C GLY A 171 19.28 1.27 8.88
N GLU A 172 20.38 0.54 8.72
CA GLU A 172 21.70 1.06 8.38
C GLU A 172 21.72 1.71 7.00
N LEU A 173 21.02 1.07 6.04
CA LEU A 173 20.90 1.61 4.70
C LEU A 173 20.13 2.94 4.70
N MET A 174 19.04 3.05 5.45
CA MET A 174 18.29 4.31 5.59
C MET A 174 19.09 5.38 6.36
N GLU A 175 19.95 4.99 7.30
CA GLU A 175 20.91 5.91 7.93
C GLU A 175 21.93 6.44 6.90
N LYS A 176 22.43 5.57 6.02
CA LYS A 176 23.32 5.96 4.93
C LYS A 176 22.65 6.93 3.97
N VAL A 177 21.40 6.66 3.56
CA VAL A 177 20.59 7.57 2.75
C VAL A 177 20.48 8.95 3.41
N ASN A 178 20.22 8.99 4.72
CA ASN A 178 20.10 10.25 5.46
C ASN A 178 21.40 11.03 5.58
N ARG A 179 22.55 10.34 5.61
CA ARG A 179 23.89 10.98 5.68
C ARG A 179 24.40 11.44 4.33
N SER A 180 23.83 10.95 3.22
CA SER A 180 24.23 11.36 1.87
C SER A 180 23.96 12.85 1.65
N GLY A 181 24.89 13.55 1.00
CA GLY A 181 24.87 15.02 0.91
C GLY A 181 23.82 15.52 -0.09
N SER A 182 23.89 15.06 -1.33
CA SER A 182 23.03 15.53 -2.41
C SER A 182 21.77 14.66 -2.57
N VAL A 183 20.73 15.23 -3.20
CA VAL A 183 19.50 14.50 -3.55
C VAL A 183 19.80 13.35 -4.51
N THR A 184 20.75 13.52 -5.42
CA THR A 184 21.17 12.45 -6.37
C THR A 184 21.77 11.26 -5.63
N GLU A 185 22.68 11.51 -4.68
CA GLU A 185 23.26 10.43 -3.87
C GLU A 185 22.22 9.72 -3.01
N LYS A 186 21.24 10.47 -2.47
CA LYS A 186 20.12 9.91 -1.73
C LYS A 186 19.23 9.02 -2.62
N ASP A 187 18.93 9.46 -3.86
CA ASP A 187 18.14 8.67 -4.82
C ASP A 187 18.89 7.38 -5.21
N GLU A 188 20.20 7.46 -5.45
CA GLU A 188 21.01 6.29 -5.74
C GLU A 188 21.04 5.29 -4.57
N ALA A 189 21.25 5.78 -3.34
CA ALA A 189 21.19 4.94 -2.14
C ALA A 189 19.83 4.29 -1.96
N CYS A 190 18.73 4.99 -2.24
CA CYS A 190 17.39 4.40 -2.23
C CYS A 190 17.19 3.31 -3.29
N ARG A 191 17.83 3.45 -4.47
CA ARG A 191 17.81 2.39 -5.49
C ARG A 191 18.50 1.12 -5.03
N MET A 192 19.54 1.25 -4.21
CA MET A 192 20.24 0.11 -3.61
C MET A 192 19.41 -0.65 -2.56
N CYS A 193 18.38 -0.02 -1.96
CA CYS A 193 17.45 -0.70 -1.04
C CYS A 193 16.68 -1.86 -1.70
N GLY A 194 16.66 -1.93 -3.02
CA GLY A 194 15.95 -2.94 -3.77
C GLY A 194 14.42 -2.80 -3.70
N ARG A 195 13.73 -3.77 -4.27
CA ARG A 195 12.27 -3.88 -4.21
C ARG A 195 11.90 -4.85 -3.10
N GLY A 196 11.54 -4.33 -1.94
CA GLY A 196 11.07 -5.13 -0.80
C GLY A 196 9.59 -4.90 -0.53
N MET A 197 9.16 -5.26 0.69
CA MET A 197 7.79 -5.03 1.18
C MET A 197 7.36 -3.55 1.11
N VAL A 198 8.30 -2.64 1.27
CA VAL A 198 8.16 -1.20 0.97
C VAL A 198 9.32 -0.82 0.06
N ASN A 199 9.01 -0.18 -1.05
CA ASN A 199 9.96 0.22 -2.07
C ASN A 199 10.21 1.73 -1.99
N PHE A 200 11.44 2.12 -1.68
CA PHE A 200 11.88 3.52 -1.55
C PHE A 200 12.56 4.05 -2.82
N ARG A 201 12.67 3.26 -3.89
CA ARG A 201 13.45 3.61 -5.09
C ARG A 201 13.02 4.89 -5.80
N LYS A 202 11.76 5.29 -5.62
CA LYS A 202 11.19 6.52 -6.20
C LYS A 202 11.05 7.66 -5.20
N LEU A 203 11.67 7.52 -4.01
CA LEU A 203 11.49 8.45 -2.90
C LEU A 203 11.94 9.88 -3.26
N TYR A 204 13.15 10.03 -3.76
CA TYR A 204 13.71 11.34 -4.09
C TYR A 204 13.45 11.78 -5.53
N SER A 205 13.33 10.84 -6.45
CA SER A 205 13.07 11.16 -7.87
C SER A 205 11.61 11.50 -8.16
N HIS A 206 10.66 10.95 -7.37
CA HIS A 206 9.21 11.12 -7.61
C HIS A 206 8.43 11.52 -6.35
N GLY A 207 9.07 11.63 -5.21
CA GLY A 207 8.42 11.97 -3.94
C GLY A 207 7.46 10.91 -3.41
N VAL A 208 7.62 9.64 -3.79
CA VAL A 208 6.68 8.57 -3.45
C VAL A 208 7.36 7.34 -2.85
N ILE A 209 6.59 6.61 -2.05
CA ILE A 209 6.92 5.27 -1.55
C ILE A 209 5.83 4.28 -1.96
N GLU A 210 6.20 3.03 -2.20
CA GLU A 210 5.31 1.99 -2.68
C GLU A 210 5.31 0.80 -1.74
N PHE A 211 4.14 0.39 -1.25
CA PHE A 211 3.95 -0.83 -0.46
C PHE A 211 3.60 -1.98 -1.39
N ARG A 212 4.45 -3.02 -1.42
CA ARG A 212 4.33 -4.20 -2.29
C ARG A 212 3.99 -5.49 -1.53
N VAL A 213 3.74 -5.36 -0.24
CA VAL A 213 3.55 -6.49 0.70
C VAL A 213 2.26 -7.28 0.42
N PHE A 214 1.25 -6.67 -0.19
CA PHE A 214 -0.08 -7.27 -0.30
C PHE A 214 -0.22 -8.16 -1.54
N ALA A 215 -0.97 -9.25 -1.38
CA ALA A 215 -1.40 -10.07 -2.50
C ALA A 215 -2.53 -9.38 -3.27
N GLY A 216 -2.61 -9.63 -4.56
CA GLY A 216 -3.68 -9.12 -5.42
C GLY A 216 -5.06 -9.45 -4.88
N THR A 217 -5.95 -8.47 -4.94
CA THR A 217 -7.32 -8.63 -4.46
C THR A 217 -8.28 -7.69 -5.19
N LEU A 218 -9.44 -8.22 -5.54
CA LEU A 218 -10.61 -7.45 -5.99
C LEU A 218 -11.72 -7.46 -4.93
N ASN A 219 -11.41 -7.88 -3.70
CA ASN A 219 -12.33 -7.79 -2.58
C ASN A 219 -12.20 -6.40 -1.93
N THR A 220 -13.25 -5.61 -2.00
CA THR A 220 -13.30 -4.22 -1.53
C THR A 220 -12.94 -4.09 -0.05
N SER A 221 -13.42 -4.99 0.82
CA SER A 221 -13.13 -4.97 2.25
C SER A 221 -11.65 -5.23 2.54
N LYS A 222 -11.00 -6.15 1.79
CA LYS A 222 -9.54 -6.37 1.91
C LYS A 222 -8.76 -5.16 1.43
N LEU A 223 -9.15 -4.62 0.28
CA LEU A 223 -8.49 -3.46 -0.31
C LEU A 223 -8.51 -2.26 0.64
N LEU A 224 -9.69 -1.94 1.18
CA LEU A 224 -9.85 -0.86 2.15
C LEU A 224 -9.03 -1.08 3.41
N HIS A 225 -8.95 -2.33 3.90
CA HIS A 225 -8.13 -2.66 5.06
C HIS A 225 -6.64 -2.45 4.76
N HIS A 226 -6.16 -2.88 3.60
CA HIS A 226 -4.77 -2.69 3.19
C HIS A 226 -4.45 -1.20 2.99
N LEU A 227 -5.32 -0.46 2.31
CA LEU A 227 -5.17 0.98 2.12
C LEU A 227 -5.13 1.71 3.46
N GLY A 228 -6.09 1.45 4.34
CA GLY A 228 -6.12 2.05 5.68
C GLY A 228 -4.89 1.73 6.51
N THR A 229 -4.36 0.50 6.42
CA THR A 229 -3.12 0.09 7.09
C THR A 229 -1.93 0.90 6.57
N VAL A 230 -1.79 1.07 5.26
CA VAL A 230 -0.70 1.83 4.63
C VAL A 230 -0.76 3.30 5.04
N LEU A 231 -1.92 3.93 4.84
CA LEU A 231 -2.08 5.36 5.18
C LEU A 231 -1.91 5.60 6.69
N GLY A 232 -2.39 4.68 7.52
CA GLY A 232 -2.20 4.73 8.97
C GLY A 232 -0.73 4.62 9.38
N LEU A 233 0.04 3.71 8.77
CA LEU A 233 1.48 3.58 9.01
C LEU A 233 2.23 4.83 8.58
N CYS A 234 1.95 5.37 7.39
CA CYS A 234 2.57 6.59 6.91
C CYS A 234 2.31 7.76 7.87
N ARG A 235 1.07 7.92 8.31
CA ARG A 235 0.73 8.96 9.26
C ARG A 235 1.44 8.78 10.60
N ARG A 236 1.49 7.57 11.16
CA ARG A 236 2.22 7.30 12.40
C ARG A 236 3.71 7.57 12.25
N ALA A 237 4.29 7.28 11.06
CA ALA A 237 5.68 7.62 10.77
C ALA A 237 5.93 9.13 10.69
N ALA A 238 4.94 9.92 10.30
CA ALA A 238 5.02 11.39 10.34
C ALA A 238 4.90 11.96 11.76
N GLU A 239 4.03 11.38 12.60
CA GLU A 239 3.73 11.85 13.95
C GLU A 239 4.82 11.52 14.98
N VAL A 240 5.59 10.46 14.77
CA VAL A 240 6.58 9.98 15.75
C VAL A 240 7.91 10.70 15.57
N GLU A 241 8.32 11.41 16.60
CA GLU A 241 9.60 12.12 16.60
C GLU A 241 10.79 11.20 16.88
N CYS A 242 10.62 10.16 17.68
CA CYS A 242 11.68 9.29 18.17
C CYS A 242 11.36 7.80 18.07
N LEU A 243 12.30 7.00 17.60
CA LEU A 243 12.18 5.53 17.51
C LEU A 243 12.50 4.79 18.82
N GLY A 244 12.92 5.50 19.87
CA GLY A 244 13.38 4.88 21.13
C GLY A 244 12.35 3.98 21.80
N GLY A 245 11.06 4.33 21.76
CA GLY A 245 9.95 3.53 22.28
C GLY A 245 9.68 2.24 21.50
N PHE A 246 10.05 2.20 20.20
CA PHE A 246 9.83 1.05 19.33
C PHE A 246 10.70 -0.16 19.66
N ARG A 247 11.94 0.07 20.11
CA ARG A 247 12.87 -1.02 20.48
C ARG A 247 12.36 -1.90 21.62
N LYS A 248 11.63 -1.34 22.59
CA LYS A 248 11.03 -2.10 23.68
C LYS A 248 9.92 -3.05 23.19
N ASN A 249 9.12 -2.58 22.24
CA ASN A 249 7.99 -3.32 21.71
C ASN A 249 8.41 -4.39 20.68
N LEU A 250 9.53 -4.21 19.96
CA LEU A 250 10.12 -5.26 19.11
C LEU A 250 10.41 -6.55 19.89
N LYS A 251 10.89 -6.44 21.13
CA LYS A 251 11.09 -7.60 22.01
C LYS A 251 9.78 -8.29 22.35
N GLN A 252 8.68 -7.56 22.43
CA GLN A 252 7.36 -8.07 22.77
C GLN A 252 6.70 -8.78 21.57
N GLN A 253 6.85 -8.28 20.35
CA GLN A 253 6.36 -8.93 19.13
C GLN A 253 7.06 -10.27 18.84
N LYS A 254 8.35 -10.37 19.09
CA LYS A 254 9.07 -11.66 18.99
C LYS A 254 8.54 -12.72 19.95
N ARG A 255 7.80 -12.33 21.02
CA ARG A 255 7.20 -13.24 21.99
C ARG A 255 5.83 -13.77 21.59
N THR A 256 5.07 -13.04 20.76
CA THR A 256 3.70 -13.44 20.41
C THR A 256 3.59 -14.50 19.33
N GLY A 257 4.63 -14.68 18.54
CA GLY A 257 4.79 -15.85 17.67
C GLY A 257 3.81 -16.02 16.51
N ASN A 258 2.68 -15.30 16.46
CA ASN A 258 1.67 -15.46 15.40
C ASN A 258 1.21 -14.14 14.78
N ALA A 259 0.66 -14.21 13.56
CA ALA A 259 0.24 -13.05 12.80
C ALA A 259 -1.06 -12.41 13.34
N ALA A 260 -1.91 -13.20 13.98
CA ALA A 260 -3.16 -12.71 14.54
C ALA A 260 -2.92 -11.79 15.75
N ASP A 261 -1.99 -12.14 16.63
CA ASP A 261 -1.58 -11.29 17.74
C ASP A 261 -0.80 -10.07 17.26
N ALA A 262 0.13 -10.25 16.29
CA ALA A 262 0.84 -9.14 15.66
C ALA A 262 -0.13 -8.14 15.01
N LEU A 263 -1.24 -8.60 14.42
CA LEU A 263 -2.28 -7.75 13.86
C LEU A 263 -2.98 -6.90 14.93
N ARG A 264 -3.22 -7.47 16.11
CA ARG A 264 -3.81 -6.71 17.24
C ARG A 264 -2.88 -5.58 17.67
N TYR A 265 -1.59 -5.82 17.78
CA TYR A 265 -0.60 -4.78 18.06
C TYR A 265 -0.53 -3.71 16.97
N LEU A 266 -0.61 -4.10 15.69
CA LEU A 266 -0.69 -3.13 14.60
C LEU A 266 -1.93 -2.23 14.74
N TRP A 267 -3.09 -2.79 15.05
CA TRP A 267 -4.30 -2.01 15.23
C TRP A 267 -4.23 -1.06 16.45
N ASP A 268 -3.64 -1.50 17.57
CA ASP A 268 -3.39 -0.65 18.72
C ASP A 268 -2.44 0.50 18.35
N PHE A 269 -1.38 0.19 17.61
CA PHE A 269 -0.42 1.16 17.10
C PHE A 269 -1.07 2.20 16.17
N LEU A 270 -1.99 1.78 15.32
CA LEU A 270 -2.76 2.65 14.42
C LEU A 270 -3.90 3.39 15.14
N GLY A 271 -4.13 3.11 16.42
CA GLY A 271 -5.25 3.68 17.19
C GLY A 271 -6.60 3.09 16.82
N TRP A 272 -6.64 1.89 16.25
CA TRP A 272 -7.88 1.23 15.79
C TRP A 272 -8.54 0.36 16.87
N THR A 273 -7.97 0.25 18.03
CA THR A 273 -8.53 -0.43 19.19
C THR A 273 -8.92 0.57 20.28
N GLY A 274 -9.91 0.21 21.11
CA GLY A 274 -10.40 1.09 22.17
C GLY A 274 -11.34 2.19 21.66
N SER A 275 -11.50 3.25 22.48
CA SER A 275 -12.37 4.40 22.22
C SER A 275 -11.78 5.41 21.21
N ARG A 276 -10.53 5.25 20.83
CA ARG A 276 -9.88 6.12 19.85
C ARG A 276 -10.33 5.72 18.45
N ARG A 277 -11.09 6.59 17.78
CA ARG A 277 -11.40 6.42 16.36
C ARG A 277 -10.11 6.54 15.54
N PRO A 278 -9.86 5.64 14.59
CA PRO A 278 -8.67 5.74 13.76
C PRO A 278 -8.66 7.08 13.02
N VAL A 279 -7.51 7.69 12.99
CA VAL A 279 -7.26 8.93 12.25
C VAL A 279 -7.62 8.80 10.76
N THR A 280 -7.54 7.58 10.23
CA THR A 280 -7.90 7.26 8.85
C THR A 280 -9.40 7.10 8.60
N LEU A 281 -10.27 7.17 9.62
CA LEU A 281 -11.73 7.06 9.44
C LEU A 281 -12.34 8.24 8.69
N GLY A 282 -11.74 9.42 8.73
CA GLY A 282 -12.16 10.53 7.89
C GLY A 282 -12.12 10.21 6.40
N LEU A 283 -11.11 9.43 5.96
CA LEU A 283 -10.99 8.94 4.58
C LEU A 283 -12.07 7.95 4.18
N PHE A 284 -12.62 7.22 5.14
CA PHE A 284 -13.59 6.16 4.91
C PHE A 284 -15.02 6.55 5.33
N GLY A 285 -15.32 7.82 5.55
CA GLY A 285 -16.57 8.35 6.09
C GLY A 285 -17.83 7.54 5.79
N PRO A 286 -18.28 7.41 4.53
CA PRO A 286 -19.46 6.62 4.16
C PRO A 286 -19.29 5.11 4.35
N LEU A 287 -18.03 4.63 4.48
CA LEU A 287 -17.66 3.21 4.56
C LEU A 287 -17.43 2.75 5.99
N HIS A 288 -17.77 3.60 6.96
CA HIS A 288 -17.58 3.34 8.39
C HIS A 288 -18.24 2.03 8.86
N SER A 289 -19.39 1.67 8.29
CA SER A 289 -20.10 0.42 8.58
C SER A 289 -19.32 -0.83 8.16
N GLU A 290 -18.48 -0.73 7.14
CA GLU A 290 -17.65 -1.85 6.65
C GLU A 290 -16.42 -2.12 7.52
N PHE A 291 -16.04 -1.20 8.41
CA PHE A 291 -14.83 -1.33 9.21
C PHE A 291 -14.81 -2.59 10.11
N GLY A 292 -15.96 -2.97 10.65
CA GLY A 292 -16.10 -4.22 11.39
C GLY A 292 -15.86 -5.45 10.50
N THR A 293 -16.29 -5.38 9.24
CA THR A 293 -16.06 -6.42 8.22
C THR A 293 -14.58 -6.52 7.88
N PHE A 294 -13.88 -5.41 7.71
CA PHE A 294 -12.43 -5.37 7.46
C PHE A 294 -11.65 -6.10 8.55
N ARG A 295 -11.97 -5.82 9.81
CA ARG A 295 -11.30 -6.47 10.94
C ARG A 295 -11.51 -7.99 10.96
N LYS A 296 -12.72 -8.45 10.66
CA LYS A 296 -13.02 -9.90 10.55
C LYS A 296 -12.22 -10.55 9.42
N VAL A 297 -12.16 -9.90 8.25
CA VAL A 297 -11.42 -10.40 7.09
C VAL A 297 -9.93 -10.48 7.41
N ALA A 298 -9.33 -9.43 7.97
CA ALA A 298 -7.91 -9.40 8.31
C ALA A 298 -7.53 -10.49 9.33
N ARG A 299 -8.35 -10.71 10.37
CA ARG A 299 -8.14 -11.81 11.33
C ARG A 299 -8.16 -13.17 10.68
N ARG A 300 -9.11 -13.45 9.76
CA ARG A 300 -9.17 -14.70 9.01
C ARG A 300 -7.92 -14.90 8.16
N MET A 301 -7.43 -13.84 7.52
CA MET A 301 -6.22 -13.93 6.70
C MET A 301 -4.99 -14.23 7.55
N CYS A 302 -4.82 -13.57 8.71
CA CYS A 302 -3.73 -13.87 9.64
C CYS A 302 -3.79 -15.31 10.17
N ALA A 303 -4.96 -15.80 10.57
CA ALA A 303 -5.11 -17.19 11.00
C ALA A 303 -4.76 -18.18 9.88
N ARG A 304 -5.17 -17.89 8.63
CA ARG A 304 -4.77 -18.69 7.47
C ARG A 304 -3.27 -18.63 7.21
N PHE A 305 -2.65 -17.47 7.39
CA PHE A 305 -1.21 -17.31 7.25
C PHE A 305 -0.47 -18.15 8.28
N ASP A 306 -0.84 -18.05 9.56
CA ASP A 306 -0.23 -18.80 10.64
C ASP A 306 -0.36 -20.32 10.44
N SER A 307 -1.53 -20.79 9.95
CA SER A 307 -1.76 -22.19 9.60
C SER A 307 -0.84 -22.70 8.47
N ARG A 308 -0.55 -21.86 7.48
CA ARG A 308 0.28 -22.23 6.32
C ARG A 308 1.78 -22.03 6.54
N PHE A 309 2.13 -21.08 7.40
CA PHE A 309 3.52 -20.65 7.63
C PHE A 309 3.80 -20.48 9.13
N PRO A 310 3.68 -21.57 9.93
CA PRO A 310 3.78 -21.48 11.39
C PRO A 310 5.16 -21.03 11.86
N THR A 311 6.20 -21.33 11.09
CA THR A 311 7.61 -21.03 11.41
C THR A 311 8.19 -19.88 10.59
N ALA A 312 7.34 -19.07 9.90
CA ALA A 312 7.86 -17.96 9.11
C ALA A 312 8.67 -16.99 9.99
N ALA A 313 9.96 -16.91 9.73
CA ALA A 313 10.85 -15.95 10.34
C ALA A 313 10.61 -14.57 9.71
N LEU A 314 9.78 -13.74 10.35
CA LEU A 314 9.43 -12.38 9.91
C LEU A 314 9.71 -11.38 11.02
#